data_6dcd5f9662cf432bd55af85081bdee59
#
_entry.id   6dcd5f9662cf432bd55af85081bdee59
#
_cell.length_a   1.000
_cell.length_b   1.000
_cell.length_c   1.000
_cell.angle_alpha   90.00
_cell.angle_beta   90.00
_cell.angle_gamma   90.00
#
_symmetry.space_group_name_H-M   'P 1'
#
loop_
_entity.id
_entity.type
_entity.pdbx_description
1 polymer ?
#
loop_
_entity_poly.entity_id
_entity_poly.type
_entity_poly.pdbx_seq_one_letter_code
_entity_poly.pdbx_strand_id
1 'polypeptide(L)'
;VIFKAVRENAPYPEHGVTHQRDWSAIAPRQVRLDQLVTTRATLDLRDLLDEDSTFFGDLFAHVVSWRGDLYLETGLHRALRAALQGRTTIHGRVLELDETGHPTAAPPPPPRP
;
A
#
# COMPACT_ATOMS: atom_id res chain seq x y z
N VAL A 1 10.37 14.08 -7.34
CA VAL A 1 10.35 13.09 -6.27
C VAL A 1 9.23 12.08 -6.54
N ILE A 2 9.60 10.81 -6.64
CA ILE A 2 8.60 9.77 -6.89
C ILE A 2 7.87 9.44 -5.58
N PHE A 3 8.62 9.16 -4.53
CA PHE A 3 8.07 8.83 -3.22
C PHE A 3 8.41 9.93 -2.20
N LYS A 4 7.60 10.04 -1.15
CA LYS A 4 7.85 10.99 -0.07
C LYS A 4 9.15 10.66 0.66
N ALA A 5 9.40 9.38 0.93
CA ALA A 5 10.60 8.90 1.60
C ALA A 5 10.79 7.42 1.33
N VAL A 6 12.01 6.93 1.57
CA VAL A 6 12.36 5.52 1.41
C VAL A 6 12.83 4.99 2.75
N ARG A 7 12.21 3.90 3.21
CA ARG A 7 12.61 3.17 4.43
C ARG A 7 12.83 1.71 4.08
N GLU A 8 13.62 1.03 4.89
CA GLU A 8 13.84 -0.40 4.70
C GLU A 8 12.82 -1.27 5.40
N ASN A 9 12.19 -0.75 6.46
CA ASN A 9 11.24 -1.52 7.25
C ASN A 9 10.04 -0.65 7.59
N ALA A 10 8.92 -1.32 7.84
CA ALA A 10 7.74 -0.64 8.34
C ALA A 10 7.97 -0.17 9.77
N PRO A 11 7.66 1.10 10.09
CA PRO A 11 7.85 1.64 11.43
C PRO A 11 6.74 1.27 12.41
N TYR A 12 5.62 0.79 11.88
CA TYR A 12 4.46 0.44 12.70
C TYR A 12 4.56 -1.02 13.17
N PRO A 13 3.90 -1.37 14.29
CA PRO A 13 3.86 -2.76 14.76
C PRO A 13 3.09 -3.65 13.78
N GLU A 14 3.27 -4.95 13.92
CA GLU A 14 2.47 -5.89 13.13
C GLU A 14 0.98 -5.66 13.38
N HIS A 15 0.25 -5.41 12.29
CA HIS A 15 -1.18 -5.16 12.37
C HIS A 15 -2.03 -6.44 12.20
N GLY A 16 -1.39 -7.56 11.84
CA GLY A 16 -2.08 -8.84 11.72
C GLY A 16 -2.90 -9.02 10.44
N VAL A 17 -2.98 -8.02 9.60
CA VAL A 17 -3.72 -8.12 8.33
C VAL A 17 -2.79 -8.69 7.27
N THR A 18 -2.70 -10.01 7.22
CA THR A 18 -1.74 -10.71 6.36
C THR A 18 -2.41 -11.48 5.21
N HIS A 19 -3.69 -11.77 5.34
CA HIS A 19 -4.41 -12.51 4.31
C HIS A 19 -4.99 -11.58 3.27
N GLN A 20 -4.85 -11.96 2.00
CA GLN A 20 -5.43 -11.17 0.91
C GLN A 20 -6.93 -10.98 1.08
N ARG A 21 -7.61 -11.95 1.64
CA ARG A 21 -9.05 -11.85 1.91
C ARG A 21 -9.38 -10.64 2.79
N ASP A 22 -8.55 -10.38 3.80
CA ASP A 22 -8.77 -9.27 4.71
C ASP A 22 -8.51 -7.93 4.00
N TRP A 23 -7.48 -7.89 3.18
CA TRP A 23 -7.21 -6.71 2.36
C TRP A 23 -8.30 -6.46 1.33
N SER A 24 -8.89 -7.51 0.78
CA SER A 24 -9.97 -7.40 -0.20
C SER A 24 -11.21 -6.73 0.35
N ALA A 25 -11.39 -6.73 1.66
CA ALA A 25 -12.50 -6.04 2.30
C ALA A 25 -12.33 -4.51 2.30
N ILE A 26 -11.14 -4.02 2.03
CA ILE A 26 -10.85 -2.58 1.97
C ILE A 26 -11.02 -2.13 0.53
N ALA A 27 -11.93 -1.18 0.30
CA ALA A 27 -12.14 -0.65 -1.04
C ALA A 27 -10.90 0.12 -1.51
N PRO A 28 -10.43 -0.09 -2.75
CA PRO A 28 -9.27 0.65 -3.25
C PRO A 28 -9.63 2.11 -3.50
N ARG A 29 -8.63 2.97 -3.35
CA ARG A 29 -8.75 4.38 -3.67
C ARG A 29 -7.47 4.86 -4.36
N GLN A 30 -7.54 6.02 -5.00
CA GLN A 30 -6.35 6.63 -5.57
C GLN A 30 -5.45 7.17 -4.48
N VAL A 31 -4.16 6.89 -4.61
CA VAL A 31 -3.14 7.37 -3.67
C VAL A 31 -2.03 8.02 -4.50
N ARG A 32 -1.58 9.18 -4.07
CA ARG A 32 -0.47 9.88 -4.74
C ARG A 32 0.84 9.20 -4.38
N LEU A 33 1.66 8.95 -5.40
CA LEU A 33 2.97 8.33 -5.21
C LEU A 33 3.87 9.19 -4.31
N ASP A 34 3.82 10.50 -4.46
CA ASP A 34 4.67 11.42 -3.70
C ASP A 34 4.27 11.54 -2.22
N GLN A 35 3.19 10.91 -1.81
CA GLN A 35 2.77 10.83 -0.41
C GLN A 35 3.11 9.49 0.23
N LEU A 36 3.63 8.55 -0.57
CA LEU A 36 3.96 7.23 -0.07
C LEU A 36 5.38 7.18 0.49
N VAL A 37 5.50 6.54 1.65
CA VAL A 37 6.79 6.15 2.23
C VAL A 37 6.99 4.67 1.96
N THR A 38 8.09 4.30 1.33
CA THR A 38 8.34 2.90 1.03
C THR A 38 8.80 2.16 2.28
N THR A 39 8.53 0.86 2.32
CA THR A 39 8.99 -0.01 3.40
C THR A 39 10.11 -0.94 2.94
N ARG A 40 10.59 -0.75 1.73
CA ARG A 40 11.75 -1.43 1.17
C ARG A 40 12.63 -0.42 0.47
N ALA A 41 13.94 -0.52 0.67
CA ALA A 41 14.92 0.36 0.04
C ALA A 41 15.49 -0.22 -1.25
N THR A 42 15.29 -1.52 -1.49
CA THR A 42 15.76 -2.19 -2.69
C THR A 42 14.62 -2.84 -3.43
N LEU A 43 14.80 -3.03 -4.71
CA LEU A 43 13.83 -3.71 -5.56
C LEU A 43 14.54 -4.75 -6.41
N ASP A 44 13.79 -5.75 -6.85
CA ASP A 44 14.28 -6.74 -7.80
C ASP A 44 14.01 -6.22 -9.21
N LEU A 45 15.07 -5.93 -9.95
CA LEU A 45 14.95 -5.41 -11.30
C LEU A 45 14.27 -6.39 -12.24
N ARG A 46 14.42 -7.69 -12.02
CA ARG A 46 13.72 -8.70 -12.82
C ARG A 46 12.23 -8.58 -12.67
N ASP A 47 11.77 -8.44 -11.43
CA ASP A 47 10.34 -8.27 -11.16
C ASP A 47 9.81 -6.98 -11.76
N LEU A 48 10.61 -5.92 -11.75
CA LEU A 48 10.23 -4.65 -12.34
C LEU A 48 10.08 -4.75 -13.86
N LEU A 49 10.98 -5.48 -14.52
CA LEU A 49 10.99 -5.63 -15.98
C LEU A 49 10.04 -6.70 -16.48
N ASP A 50 9.60 -7.60 -15.64
CA ASP A 50 8.72 -8.69 -16.00
C ASP A 50 7.27 -8.23 -15.98
N GLU A 51 6.75 -7.94 -17.16
CA GLU A 51 5.35 -7.52 -17.31
C GLU A 51 4.37 -8.62 -16.98
N ASP A 52 4.82 -9.86 -17.08
CA ASP A 52 4.02 -11.04 -16.76
C ASP A 52 4.25 -11.55 -15.34
N SER A 53 5.01 -10.83 -14.53
CA SER A 53 5.16 -11.17 -13.10
C SER A 53 3.85 -10.94 -12.39
N THR A 54 2.85 -11.53 -12.91
CA THR A 54 1.52 -11.33 -12.47
C THR A 54 1.23 -12.30 -11.37
N PHE A 55 1.20 -11.84 -10.29
CA PHE A 55 -0.11 -11.87 -9.69
C PHE A 55 -0.43 -13.12 -8.99
N PHE A 56 0.36 -13.37 -8.05
CA PHE A 56 -0.17 -14.15 -6.94
C PHE A 56 -0.56 -13.10 -5.90
N GLY A 57 -1.71 -12.47 -6.05
CA GLY A 57 -2.12 -11.53 -5.06
C GLY A 57 -3.10 -10.46 -5.56
N ASP A 58 -3.24 -9.41 -4.78
CA ASP A 58 -4.16 -8.33 -5.08
C ASP A 58 -3.68 -7.50 -6.28
N LEU A 59 -4.62 -7.07 -7.10
CA LEU A 59 -4.36 -6.16 -8.20
C LEU A 59 -3.98 -4.75 -7.72
N PHE A 60 -4.24 -4.45 -6.47
CA PHE A 60 -4.02 -3.14 -5.90
C PHE A 60 -2.86 -3.17 -4.91
N ALA A 61 -2.15 -2.06 -4.80
CA ALA A 61 -1.13 -1.91 -3.79
C ALA A 61 -1.75 -1.94 -2.38
N HIS A 62 -0.99 -2.42 -1.41
CA HIS A 62 -1.40 -2.39 -0.02
C HIS A 62 -0.66 -1.25 0.69
N VAL A 63 -1.41 -0.33 1.24
CA VAL A 63 -0.89 0.88 1.89
C VAL A 63 -1.39 0.90 3.32
N VAL A 64 -0.52 1.31 4.23
CA VAL A 64 -0.86 1.43 5.65
C VAL A 64 -0.78 2.90 6.04
N SER A 65 -1.85 3.43 6.59
CA SER A 65 -1.90 4.79 7.13
C SER A 65 -1.63 4.73 8.63
N TRP A 66 -0.57 5.40 9.07
CA TRP A 66 -0.18 5.43 10.47
C TRP A 66 0.51 6.76 10.80
N ARG A 67 0.04 7.40 11.85
CA ARG A 67 0.61 8.66 12.36
C ARG A 67 0.81 9.73 11.28
N GLY A 68 -0.16 9.87 10.40
CA GLY A 68 -0.17 10.89 9.37
C GLY A 68 0.60 10.57 8.11
N ASP A 69 1.26 9.42 8.03
CA ASP A 69 1.98 9.00 6.84
C ASP A 69 1.33 7.77 6.20
N LEU A 70 1.51 7.64 4.89
CA LEU A 70 1.07 6.50 4.11
C LEU A 70 2.28 5.65 3.76
N TYR A 71 2.26 4.38 4.20
CA TYR A 71 3.35 3.45 3.98
C TYR A 71 2.97 2.43 2.93
N LEU A 72 3.81 2.27 1.93
CA LEU A 72 3.61 1.28 0.88
C LEU A 72 4.13 -0.08 1.37
N GLU A 73 3.22 -0.93 1.84
CA GLU A 73 3.59 -2.24 2.40
C GLU A 73 3.87 -3.26 1.30
N THR A 74 3.02 -3.32 0.29
CA THR A 74 3.25 -4.15 -0.90
C THR A 74 2.90 -3.39 -2.15
N GLY A 75 3.55 -3.73 -3.26
CA GLY A 75 3.27 -3.09 -4.54
C GLY A 75 4.35 -2.10 -4.97
N LEU A 76 5.58 -2.21 -4.44
CA LEU A 76 6.67 -1.32 -4.80
C LEU A 76 6.96 -1.33 -6.31
N HIS A 77 7.02 -2.51 -6.92
CA HIS A 77 7.28 -2.63 -8.35
C HIS A 77 6.16 -2.00 -9.18
N ARG A 78 4.92 -2.21 -8.75
CA ARG A 78 3.75 -1.61 -9.41
C ARG A 78 3.77 -0.09 -9.32
N ALA A 79 4.11 0.45 -8.15
CA ALA A 79 4.21 1.89 -7.95
C ALA A 79 5.32 2.49 -8.83
N LEU A 80 6.47 1.83 -8.90
CA LEU A 80 7.56 2.27 -9.75
C LEU A 80 7.21 2.20 -11.24
N ARG A 81 6.53 1.14 -11.69
CA ARG A 81 6.06 1.08 -13.07
C ARG A 81 5.14 2.24 -13.40
N ALA A 82 4.22 2.56 -12.50
CA ALA A 82 3.32 3.69 -12.69
C ALA A 82 4.11 4.98 -12.84
N ALA A 83 5.12 5.20 -12.01
CA ALA A 83 5.98 6.37 -12.08
C ALA A 83 6.75 6.43 -13.39
N LEU A 84 7.28 5.31 -13.85
CA LEU A 84 8.01 5.22 -15.13
C LEU A 84 7.09 5.48 -16.32
N GLN A 85 5.80 5.23 -16.19
CA GLN A 85 4.80 5.51 -17.20
C GLN A 85 4.26 6.95 -17.11
N GLY A 86 4.84 7.78 -16.25
CA GLY A 86 4.43 9.16 -16.08
C GLY A 86 3.19 9.35 -15.21
N ARG A 87 2.75 8.34 -14.51
CA ARG A 87 1.61 8.45 -13.60
C ARG A 87 2.03 9.06 -12.28
N THR A 88 1.13 9.78 -11.66
CA THR A 88 1.34 10.41 -10.34
C THR A 88 0.56 9.72 -9.23
N THR A 89 -0.36 8.83 -9.58
CA THR A 89 -1.21 8.12 -8.62
C THR A 89 -1.27 6.64 -8.96
N ILE A 90 -1.57 5.85 -7.95
CA ILE A 90 -1.92 4.43 -8.10
C ILE A 90 -3.18 4.15 -7.30
N HIS A 91 -3.83 3.04 -7.62
CA HIS A 91 -4.92 2.54 -6.80
C HIS A 91 -4.36 1.64 -5.71
N GLY A 92 -4.72 1.91 -4.48
CA GLY A 92 -4.25 1.14 -3.34
C GLY A 92 -5.34 0.94 -2.31
N ARG A 93 -5.24 -0.15 -1.58
CA ARG A 93 -6.08 -0.41 -0.43
C ARG A 93 -5.38 0.16 0.80
N VAL A 94 -6.01 1.11 1.48
CA VAL A 94 -5.39 1.81 2.60
C VAL A 94 -5.95 1.28 3.90
N LEU A 95 -5.10 0.58 4.65
CA LEU A 95 -5.42 0.11 5.99
C LEU A 95 -5.05 1.21 6.99
N GLU A 96 -6.01 1.68 7.74
CA GLU A 96 -5.76 2.70 8.74
C GLU A 96 -5.45 2.07 10.10
N LEU A 97 -4.37 2.51 10.71
CA LEU A 97 -3.98 2.10 12.05
C LEU A 97 -4.18 3.27 13.02
N ASP A 98 -4.52 2.94 14.27
CA ASP A 98 -4.54 3.92 15.34
C ASP A 98 -3.10 4.25 15.78
N GLU A 99 -2.95 5.14 16.75
CA GLU A 99 -1.63 5.56 17.24
C GLU A 99 -0.80 4.41 17.80
N THR A 100 -1.45 3.37 18.29
CA THR A 100 -0.79 2.19 18.85
C THR A 100 -0.42 1.16 17.78
N GLY A 101 -0.87 1.36 16.54
CA GLY A 101 -0.58 0.46 15.44
C GLY A 101 -1.59 -0.66 15.26
N HIS A 102 -2.75 -0.56 15.89
CA HIS A 102 -3.84 -1.52 15.67
C HIS A 102 -4.74 -1.04 14.54
N PRO A 103 -5.28 -1.95 13.71
CA PRO A 103 -6.24 -1.55 12.70
C PRO A 103 -7.45 -0.86 13.36
N THR A 104 -7.74 0.32 12.86
CA THR A 104 -8.98 0.96 13.28
C THR A 104 -10.13 0.20 12.66
N ALA A 105 -11.12 -0.10 13.48
CA ALA A 105 -12.36 -0.60 12.93
C ALA A 105 -12.87 0.47 11.96
N ALA A 106 -13.09 0.08 10.71
CA ALA A 106 -13.83 0.94 9.82
C ALA A 106 -15.10 1.34 10.55
N PRO A 107 -15.53 2.61 10.48
CA PRO A 107 -16.80 2.96 11.07
C PRO A 107 -17.82 1.95 10.58
N PRO A 108 -18.61 1.35 11.47
CA PRO A 108 -19.56 0.35 11.04
C PRO A 108 -20.39 0.94 9.91
N PRO A 109 -20.64 0.18 8.84
CA PRO A 109 -21.50 0.67 7.78
C PRO A 109 -22.82 1.12 8.41
N PRO A 110 -23.40 2.22 7.91
CA PRO A 110 -24.67 2.66 8.45
C PRO A 110 -25.63 1.47 8.45
N PRO A 111 -26.46 1.34 9.50
CA PRO A 111 -27.37 0.21 9.55
C PRO A 111 -28.17 0.17 8.26
N ARG A 112 -28.19 -0.97 7.66
CA ARG A 112 -28.99 -1.16 6.44
C ARG A 112 -30.46 -1.05 6.81
N PRO A 113 -31.20 -0.29 6.03
CA PRO A 113 -32.63 -0.24 6.24
C PRO A 113 -33.28 -1.62 6.08
#